data_6909f1421627b1c0bd4a413660b73327
#
_entry.id   6909f1421627b1c0bd4a413660b73327
#
_cell.length_a   1.000
_cell.length_b   1.000
_cell.length_c   1.000
_cell.angle_alpha   90.00
_cell.angle_beta   90.00
_cell.angle_gamma   90.00
#
_symmetry.space_group_name_H-M   'P 1'
#
loop_
_entity.id
_entity.type
_entity.pdbx_description
1 polymer ?
#
loop_
_entity_poly.entity_id
_entity_poly.type
_entity_poly.pdbx_seq_one_letter_code
_entity_poly.pdbx_strand_id
1 'polypeptide(L)' 'MPVLVEEMGRLFVSLRERGVTLLLVEQNVEWALNLADRAVIIDQGVVVHESSAAILRADSEIQDRYCAV' A
#
# COMPACT_ATOMS: atom_id res chain seq x y z
N MET A 1 5.44 3.39 15.77
CA MET A 1 4.23 3.81 15.02
C MET A 1 3.17 4.28 16.01
N PRO A 2 2.53 5.42 15.77
CA PRO A 2 1.50 5.91 16.68
C PRO A 2 0.34 4.95 16.84
N VAL A 3 -0.24 4.90 18.04
CA VAL A 3 -1.37 4.02 18.35
C VAL A 3 -2.54 4.24 17.41
N LEU A 4 -2.81 5.50 17.05
CA LEU A 4 -3.91 5.83 16.15
C LEU A 4 -3.74 5.18 14.77
N VAL A 5 -2.52 5.17 14.25
CA VAL A 5 -2.21 4.54 12.95
C VAL A 5 -2.42 3.03 13.03
N GLU A 6 -2.02 2.40 14.13
CA GLU A 6 -2.26 0.97 14.34
C GLU A 6 -3.74 0.64 14.38
N GLU A 7 -4.55 1.48 15.04
CA GLU A 7 -5.99 1.31 15.10
C GLU A 7 -6.64 1.46 13.72
N MET A 8 -6.17 2.41 12.93
CA MET A 8 -6.64 2.58 11.55
C MET A 8 -6.34 1.34 10.71
N GLY A 9 -5.15 0.77 10.87
CA GLY A 9 -4.78 -0.45 10.17
C GLY A 9 -5.71 -1.62 10.52
N ARG A 10 -6.02 -1.78 11.80
CA ARG A 10 -6.96 -2.82 12.25
C ARG A 10 -8.36 -2.61 11.68
N LEU A 11 -8.81 -1.36 11.62
CA LEU A 11 -10.11 -1.02 11.03
C LEU A 11 -10.15 -1.40 9.56
N PHE A 12 -9.10 -1.08 8.79
CA PHE A 12 -9.04 -1.39 7.37
C PHE A 12 -9.07 -2.90 7.13
N VAL A 13 -8.33 -3.67 7.92
CA VAL A 13 -8.34 -5.14 7.83
C VAL A 13 -9.75 -5.68 8.12
N SER A 14 -10.40 -5.17 9.15
CA SER A 14 -11.76 -5.57 9.52
C SER A 14 -12.75 -5.30 8.39
N LEU A 15 -12.68 -4.14 7.76
CA LEU A 15 -13.56 -3.79 6.64
C LEU A 15 -13.32 -4.71 5.45
N ARG A 16 -12.06 -5.01 5.16
CA ARG A 16 -11.71 -5.91 4.05
C ARG A 16 -12.27 -7.31 4.29
N GLU A 17 -12.19 -7.82 5.51
CA GLU A 17 -12.74 -9.13 5.86
C GLU A 17 -14.25 -9.18 5.71
N ARG A 18 -14.92 -8.03 5.78
CA ARG A 18 -16.36 -7.92 5.55
C ARG A 18 -16.72 -7.75 4.07
N GLY A 19 -15.74 -7.82 3.18
CA GLY A 19 -15.95 -7.70 1.75
C GLY A 19 -15.99 -6.28 1.21
N VAL A 20 -15.56 -5.30 2.00
CA VAL A 20 -15.50 -3.90 1.58
C VAL A 20 -14.24 -3.69 0.74
N THR A 21 -14.39 -3.09 -0.43
CA THR A 21 -13.27 -2.69 -1.26
C THR A 21 -12.73 -1.35 -0.75
N LEU A 22 -11.43 -1.28 -0.50
CA LEU A 22 -10.78 -0.09 0.03
C LEU A 22 -9.74 0.42 -0.96
N LEU A 23 -9.74 1.72 -1.18
CA LEU A 23 -8.68 2.41 -1.92
C LEU A 23 -7.90 3.28 -0.94
N LEU A 24 -6.62 3.00 -0.80
CA LEU A 24 -5.73 3.75 0.10
C LEU A 24 -4.66 4.45 -0.73
N VAL A 25 -4.56 5.77 -0.54
CA VAL A 25 -3.48 6.57 -1.14
C VAL A 25 -2.55 6.97 -0.01
N GLU A 26 -1.29 6.50 -0.06
CA GLU A 26 -0.35 6.66 1.05
C GLU A 26 1.08 6.74 0.54
N GLN A 27 1.89 7.57 1.18
CA GLN A 27 3.32 7.68 0.90
C GLN A 27 4.16 6.69 1.71
N ASN A 28 3.66 6.23 2.86
CA ASN A 28 4.34 5.21 3.65
C ASN A 28 4.13 3.85 3.00
N VAL A 29 5.09 3.46 2.16
CA VAL A 29 5.00 2.26 1.32
C VAL A 29 4.92 0.99 2.15
N GLU A 30 5.77 0.86 3.17
CA GLU A 30 5.80 -0.34 3.99
C GLU A 30 4.45 -0.57 4.68
N TRP A 31 3.88 0.47 5.28
CA TRP A 31 2.59 0.37 5.95
C TRP A 31 1.47 0.03 4.96
N ALA A 32 1.46 0.71 3.82
CA ALA A 32 0.43 0.48 2.80
C ALA A 32 0.49 -0.94 2.23
N LEU A 33 1.69 -1.44 1.93
CA LEU A 33 1.86 -2.77 1.35
C LEU A 33 1.49 -3.89 2.33
N ASN A 34 1.62 -3.64 3.63
CA ASN A 34 1.19 -4.62 4.63
C ASN A 34 -0.33 -4.74 4.72
N LEU A 35 -1.06 -3.72 4.31
CA LEU A 35 -2.53 -3.73 4.34
C LEU A 35 -3.15 -4.13 3.02
N ALA A 36 -2.49 -3.85 1.91
CA ALA A 36 -3.08 -3.96 0.58
C ALA A 36 -2.96 -5.36 -0.01
N ASP A 37 -3.89 -5.70 -0.89
CA ASP A 37 -3.81 -6.88 -1.73
C ASP A 37 -3.12 -6.56 -3.05
N ARG A 38 -3.41 -5.40 -3.60
CA ARG A 38 -2.83 -4.90 -4.85
C ARG A 38 -2.27 -3.51 -4.64
N ALA A 39 -1.30 -3.18 -5.47
CA ALA A 39 -0.64 -1.87 -5.41
C ALA A 39 -0.50 -1.27 -6.80
N VAL A 40 -0.69 0.03 -6.86
CA VAL A 40 -0.50 0.83 -8.08
C VAL A 40 0.41 1.99 -7.71
N ILE A 41 1.47 2.17 -8.48
CA ILE A 41 2.37 3.31 -8.29
C ILE A 41 2.06 4.35 -9.36
N ILE A 42 1.77 5.57 -8.91
CA ILE A 42 1.51 6.70 -9.79
C ILE A 42 2.64 7.70 -9.62
N ASP A 43 3.24 8.09 -10.72
CA ASP A 43 4.30 9.09 -10.75
C ASP A 43 3.98 10.12 -11.81
N GLN A 44 3.88 11.39 -11.38
CA GLN A 44 3.58 12.52 -12.27
C GLN A 44 2.31 12.28 -13.11
N GLY A 45 1.27 11.72 -12.47
CA GLY A 45 -0.02 11.50 -13.12
C GLY A 45 -0.07 10.26 -14.01
N VAL A 46 0.97 9.43 -14.02
CA VAL A 46 1.04 8.23 -14.86
C VAL A 46 1.21 6.99 -13.99
N VAL A 47 0.47 5.94 -14.31
CA VAL A 47 0.66 4.63 -13.67
C VAL A 47 1.94 4.02 -14.22
N VAL A 48 2.93 3.85 -13.35
CA VAL A 48 4.24 3.30 -13.73
C VAL A 48 4.43 1.86 -13.30
N HIS A 49 3.60 1.37 -12.40
CA HIS A 49 3.66 -0.01 -11.93
C HIS A 49 2.31 -0.43 -11.36
N GLU A 50 1.94 -1.67 -11.62
CA GLU A 50 0.75 -2.29 -11.04
C GLU A 50 1.02 -3.77 -10.81
N SER A 51 0.82 -4.24 -9.58
CA SER A 51 1.03 -5.64 -9.23
C SER A 51 0.32 -5.99 -7.93
N SER A 52 0.40 -7.25 -7.51
CA SER A 52 0.02 -7.60 -6.16
C SER A 52 0.96 -6.91 -5.17
N ALA A 53 0.47 -6.66 -3.96
CA ALA A 53 1.30 -6.06 -2.91
C ALA A 53 2.48 -6.97 -2.56
N ALA A 54 2.30 -8.29 -2.60
CA ALA A 54 3.37 -9.24 -2.32
C ALA A 54 4.52 -9.12 -3.33
N ILE A 55 4.20 -8.97 -4.61
CA ILE A 55 5.21 -8.79 -5.65
C ILE A 55 5.98 -7.50 -5.44
N LEU A 56 5.28 -6.41 -5.16
CA LEU A 56 5.92 -5.11 -4.96
C LEU A 56 6.78 -5.10 -3.69
N ARG A 57 6.36 -5.77 -2.62
CA ARG A 57 7.17 -5.87 -1.40
C ARG A 57 8.50 -6.57 -1.66
N ALA A 58 8.52 -7.53 -2.58
CA ALA A 58 9.73 -8.26 -2.94
C ALA A 58 10.61 -7.53 -3.95
N ASP A 59 10.12 -6.46 -4.54
CA ASP A 59 10.81 -5.73 -5.61
C ASP A 59 11.43 -4.45 -5.07
N SER A 60 12.63 -4.56 -4.50
CA SER A 60 13.33 -3.41 -3.95
C SER A 60 13.75 -2.39 -5.01
N GLU A 61 14.01 -2.85 -6.23
CA GLU A 61 14.41 -1.96 -7.32
C GLU A 61 13.29 -0.97 -7.68
N ILE A 62 12.07 -1.46 -7.83
CA ILE A 62 10.91 -0.61 -8.10
C ILE A 62 10.63 0.33 -6.93
N GLN A 63 10.71 -0.17 -5.70
CA GLN A 63 10.52 0.66 -4.52
C GLN A 63 11.56 1.78 -4.44
N ASP A 64 12.84 1.47 -4.70
CA ASP A 64 13.89 2.47 -4.68
C ASP A 64 13.70 3.53 -5.76
N ARG A 65 13.20 3.12 -6.92
CA ARG A 65 13.03 4.02 -8.05
C ARG A 65 11.85 4.98 -7.89
N TYR A 66 10.72 4.51 -7.36
CA TYR A 66 9.48 5.29 -7.34
C TYR A 66 8.95 5.61 -5.96
N CYS A 67 9.32 4.84 -4.95
CA CYS A 67 8.75 4.93 -3.61
C CYS A 67 9.74 5.42 -2.56
N ALA A 68 11.01 5.60 -2.92
CA ALA A 68 12.01 6.11 -1.99
C ALA A 68 11.72 7.57 -1.65
N VAL A 69 11.80 7.89 -0.37
CA VAL A 69 11.60 9.24 0.15
C VAL A 69 12.88 9.76 0.76
#